data_6448332b46cae9adfad44843ec66517c
#
_entry.id   6448332b46cae9adfad44843ec66517c
#
_cell.length_a   1.000
_cell.length_b   1.000
_cell.length_c   1.000
_cell.angle_alpha   90.00
_cell.angle_beta   90.00
_cell.angle_gamma   90.00
#
_symmetry.space_group_name_H-M   'P 1'
#
loop_
_entity.id
_entity.type
_entity.pdbx_description
1 polymer ?
#
loop_
_entity_poly.entity_id
_entity_poly.type
_entity_poly.pdbx_seq_one_letter_code
_entity_poly.pdbx_strand_id
1 'polypeptide(L)'
;MIRFENVTKRYPDGTTAVHDLSLEVAEGELVTLVGPSGCGKTTTMKMVNRLIEPTSGRILLDGEDISAVDPVELRRRIGYVIQQVGLFPHKTVLDNTATVPYLLGWPKARRRARAAELLDLVGLDPTRFGDRYPDQLSGGQRQRVGVARALAADPPVLLMDEPFGAVDPVVREHLQNEFLRLQSTLHKTVLFVTHDIEEAVRLGDRIAVYGDGRIEQFDPPAKVLGAPATPYVADFVGADRGLKRLSVTPIEKGDLEQPPVVHLDDPLEAARARMRGEGSRWAVVLDDADELHGWLSADAAGDGLADGPDRPATVRDHARRMEAWLPLGSPLKQAFSSMLQHDAGWVAVLDDADRFVGVLTPSRLHEALRRSIDADERDVRRDEVELETVADA
;
A
#
# COMPACT_ATOMS: atom_id res chain seq x y z
N MET A 1 -3.52 -4.64 -19.89
CA MET A 1 -4.29 -3.38 -19.84
C MET A 1 -3.54 -2.22 -20.50
N ILE A 2 -2.41 -1.73 -20.00
CA ILE A 2 -1.57 -0.73 -20.68
C ILE A 2 -0.26 -1.40 -21.11
N ARG A 3 0.14 -1.26 -22.38
CA ARG A 3 1.42 -1.80 -22.86
C ARG A 3 2.17 -0.73 -23.65
N PHE A 4 3.44 -0.55 -23.30
CA PHE A 4 4.40 0.27 -24.03
C PHE A 4 5.32 -0.65 -24.82
N GLU A 5 5.51 -0.39 -26.10
CA GLU A 5 6.38 -1.18 -26.98
C GLU A 5 7.42 -0.26 -27.61
N ASN A 6 8.65 -0.34 -27.13
CA ASN A 6 9.84 0.41 -27.56
C ASN A 6 9.58 1.93 -27.72
N VAL A 7 8.86 2.51 -26.75
CA VAL A 7 8.40 3.91 -26.80
C VAL A 7 9.54 4.86 -26.52
N THR A 8 9.77 5.78 -27.44
CA THR A 8 10.77 6.85 -27.30
C THR A 8 10.10 8.21 -27.47
N LYS A 9 10.48 9.18 -26.60
CA LYS A 9 10.10 10.58 -26.76
C LYS A 9 11.32 11.47 -26.82
N ARG A 10 11.53 12.09 -27.99
CA ARG A 10 12.53 13.14 -28.20
C ARG A 10 11.84 14.48 -28.49
N TYR A 11 12.27 15.53 -27.82
CA TYR A 11 11.78 16.88 -28.07
C TYR A 11 12.58 17.58 -29.19
N PRO A 12 12.05 18.68 -29.78
CA PRO A 12 12.74 19.38 -30.87
C PRO A 12 14.08 20.01 -30.50
N ASP A 13 14.30 20.30 -29.21
CA ASP A 13 15.58 20.78 -28.66
C ASP A 13 16.67 19.66 -28.56
N GLY A 14 16.34 18.44 -28.97
CA GLY A 14 17.24 17.29 -28.92
C GLY A 14 17.16 16.47 -27.63
N THR A 15 16.45 16.95 -26.59
CA THR A 15 16.27 16.23 -25.32
C THR A 15 15.46 14.96 -25.51
N THR A 16 16.01 13.82 -25.08
CA THR A 16 15.28 12.54 -25.05
C THR A 16 14.74 12.33 -23.64
N ALA A 17 13.44 12.51 -23.46
CA ALA A 17 12.80 12.39 -22.16
C ALA A 17 12.38 10.97 -21.79
N VAL A 18 12.13 10.11 -22.79
CA VAL A 18 11.85 8.68 -22.62
C VAL A 18 12.59 7.94 -23.73
N HIS A 19 13.30 6.88 -23.36
CA HIS A 19 14.17 6.14 -24.25
C HIS A 19 13.84 4.64 -24.22
N ASP A 20 13.33 4.12 -25.34
CA ASP A 20 13.08 2.70 -25.57
C ASP A 20 12.29 2.00 -24.44
N LEU A 21 11.21 2.66 -24.00
CA LEU A 21 10.38 2.19 -22.90
C LEU A 21 9.54 1.00 -23.38
N SER A 22 9.74 -0.16 -22.72
CA SER A 22 8.86 -1.32 -22.82
C SER A 22 8.38 -1.69 -21.43
N LEU A 23 7.06 -1.61 -21.20
CA LEU A 23 6.42 -1.81 -19.90
C LEU A 23 5.02 -2.35 -20.11
N GLU A 24 4.60 -3.28 -19.26
CA GLU A 24 3.23 -3.78 -19.23
C GLU A 24 2.64 -3.61 -17.83
N VAL A 25 1.44 -2.98 -17.80
CA VAL A 25 0.61 -2.83 -16.60
C VAL A 25 -0.60 -3.72 -16.77
N ALA A 26 -0.76 -4.70 -15.89
CA ALA A 26 -1.87 -5.65 -15.93
C ALA A 26 -3.21 -4.98 -15.55
N GLU A 27 -4.32 -5.66 -15.86
CA GLU A 27 -5.64 -5.19 -15.42
C GLU A 27 -5.76 -5.26 -13.89
N GLY A 28 -6.27 -4.19 -13.28
CA GLY A 28 -6.41 -4.07 -11.83
C GLY A 28 -5.12 -3.75 -11.07
N GLU A 29 -3.98 -3.74 -11.75
CA GLU A 29 -2.67 -3.48 -11.15
C GLU A 29 -2.44 -1.99 -10.91
N LEU A 30 -1.86 -1.65 -9.75
CA LEU A 30 -1.34 -0.33 -9.45
C LEU A 30 0.18 -0.31 -9.65
N VAL A 31 0.63 0.31 -10.71
CA VAL A 31 2.06 0.51 -11.00
C VAL A 31 2.47 1.91 -10.65
N THR A 32 3.52 2.03 -9.83
CA THR A 32 4.12 3.32 -9.50
C THR A 32 5.35 3.59 -10.37
N LEU A 33 5.41 4.79 -10.96
CA LEU A 33 6.59 5.31 -11.65
C LEU A 33 7.32 6.25 -10.70
N VAL A 34 8.50 5.88 -10.24
CA VAL A 34 9.27 6.65 -9.26
C VAL A 34 10.64 7.03 -9.81
N GLY A 35 11.19 8.15 -9.36
CA GLY A 35 12.51 8.64 -9.78
C GLY A 35 12.63 10.15 -9.61
N PRO A 36 13.82 10.73 -9.85
CA PRO A 36 14.07 12.16 -9.70
C PRO A 36 13.23 13.01 -10.66
N SER A 37 13.14 14.30 -10.37
CA SER A 37 12.46 15.25 -11.25
C SER A 37 13.14 15.31 -12.63
N GLY A 38 12.33 15.33 -13.70
CA GLY A 38 12.83 15.41 -15.08
C GLY A 38 13.19 14.08 -15.73
N CYS A 39 13.17 12.94 -15.03
CA CYS A 39 13.56 11.63 -15.60
C CYS A 39 12.54 11.00 -16.57
N GLY A 40 11.42 11.65 -16.91
CA GLY A 40 10.50 11.18 -17.95
C GLY A 40 9.13 10.67 -17.47
N LYS A 41 8.88 10.49 -16.16
CA LYS A 41 7.62 9.92 -15.60
C LYS A 41 6.35 10.63 -16.09
N THR A 42 6.26 11.94 -15.87
CA THR A 42 5.12 12.76 -16.34
C THR A 42 5.01 12.74 -17.86
N THR A 43 6.14 12.68 -18.59
CA THR A 43 6.15 12.54 -20.04
C THR A 43 5.52 11.23 -20.48
N THR A 44 5.88 10.11 -19.83
CA THR A 44 5.30 8.80 -20.07
C THR A 44 3.78 8.82 -19.86
N MET A 45 3.32 9.38 -18.73
CA MET A 45 1.90 9.50 -18.44
C MET A 45 1.15 10.37 -19.46
N LYS A 46 1.75 11.51 -19.88
CA LYS A 46 1.17 12.39 -20.92
C LYS A 46 1.05 11.70 -22.27
N MET A 47 1.95 10.76 -22.61
CA MET A 47 1.84 9.96 -23.83
C MET A 47 0.67 8.98 -23.77
N VAL A 48 0.42 8.31 -22.64
CA VAL A 48 -0.77 7.43 -22.45
C VAL A 48 -2.06 8.20 -22.69
N ASN A 49 -2.15 9.43 -22.16
CA ASN A 49 -3.33 10.30 -22.32
C ASN A 49 -3.35 11.08 -23.66
N ARG A 50 -2.40 10.79 -24.59
CA ARG A 50 -2.22 11.51 -25.86
C ARG A 50 -2.26 13.02 -25.73
N LEU A 51 -1.67 13.57 -24.66
CA LEU A 51 -1.39 14.99 -24.52
C LEU A 51 -0.11 15.37 -25.29
N ILE A 52 0.75 14.38 -25.48
CA ILE A 52 1.94 14.43 -26.36
C ILE A 52 2.03 13.08 -27.10
N GLU A 53 2.55 13.12 -28.33
CA GLU A 53 2.76 11.91 -29.11
C GLU A 53 4.17 11.34 -28.90
N PRO A 54 4.36 10.01 -28.87
CA PRO A 54 5.69 9.41 -28.92
C PRO A 54 6.41 9.77 -30.21
N THR A 55 7.74 9.75 -30.19
CA THR A 55 8.57 9.92 -31.41
C THR A 55 8.69 8.61 -32.17
N SER A 56 8.75 7.47 -31.46
CA SER A 56 8.74 6.11 -32.01
C SER A 56 8.16 5.14 -30.99
N GLY A 57 7.89 3.91 -31.44
CA GLY A 57 7.19 2.90 -30.65
C GLY A 57 5.69 3.12 -30.63
N ARG A 58 4.96 2.32 -29.86
CA ARG A 58 3.51 2.42 -29.72
C ARG A 58 3.03 2.14 -28.30
N ILE A 59 1.86 2.65 -27.98
CA ILE A 59 1.20 2.43 -26.69
C ILE A 59 -0.14 1.80 -26.96
N LEU A 60 -0.41 0.69 -26.28
CA LEU A 60 -1.66 -0.04 -26.39
C LEU A 60 -2.47 0.13 -25.10
N LEU A 61 -3.77 0.31 -25.25
CA LEU A 61 -4.75 0.29 -24.16
C LEU A 61 -5.79 -0.78 -24.49
N ASP A 62 -5.89 -1.81 -23.66
CA ASP A 62 -6.72 -3.01 -23.93
C ASP A 62 -6.42 -3.66 -25.29
N GLY A 63 -5.16 -3.66 -25.70
CA GLY A 63 -4.72 -4.21 -26.99
C GLY A 63 -4.97 -3.29 -28.19
N GLU A 64 -5.66 -2.16 -28.02
CA GLU A 64 -5.91 -1.17 -29.06
C GLU A 64 -4.80 -0.11 -29.07
N ASP A 65 -4.20 0.17 -30.23
CA ASP A 65 -3.21 1.24 -30.38
C ASP A 65 -3.89 2.60 -30.17
N ILE A 66 -3.46 3.32 -29.13
CA ILE A 66 -4.07 4.62 -28.79
C ILE A 66 -3.90 5.68 -29.89
N SER A 67 -2.93 5.52 -30.80
CA SER A 67 -2.73 6.44 -31.92
C SER A 67 -3.86 6.36 -32.95
N ALA A 68 -4.54 5.21 -33.04
CA ALA A 68 -5.68 4.98 -33.94
C ALA A 68 -7.01 5.47 -33.37
N VAL A 69 -7.10 5.75 -32.05
CA VAL A 69 -8.33 6.20 -31.39
C VAL A 69 -8.46 7.72 -31.47
N ASP A 70 -9.66 8.25 -31.58
CA ASP A 70 -9.88 9.70 -31.43
C ASP A 70 -9.40 10.19 -30.05
N PRO A 71 -8.59 11.25 -29.95
CA PRO A 71 -8.02 11.69 -28.66
C PRO A 71 -9.07 12.09 -27.62
N VAL A 72 -10.25 12.57 -28.06
CA VAL A 72 -11.33 12.95 -27.13
C VAL A 72 -12.01 11.70 -26.59
N GLU A 73 -12.26 10.71 -27.44
CA GLU A 73 -12.81 9.42 -27.02
C GLU A 73 -11.85 8.68 -26.08
N LEU A 74 -10.56 8.65 -26.39
CA LEU A 74 -9.54 8.07 -25.52
C LEU A 74 -9.55 8.71 -24.13
N ARG A 75 -9.50 10.04 -24.03
CA ARG A 75 -9.47 10.77 -22.76
C ARG A 75 -10.75 10.63 -21.93
N ARG A 76 -11.88 10.31 -22.56
CA ARG A 76 -13.13 9.99 -21.86
C ARG A 76 -13.12 8.59 -21.21
N ARG A 77 -12.26 7.70 -21.71
CA ARG A 77 -12.04 6.34 -21.18
C ARG A 77 -10.98 6.31 -20.08
N ILE A 78 -10.26 7.41 -19.84
CA ILE A 78 -9.15 7.50 -18.87
C ILE A 78 -9.51 8.51 -17.78
N GLY A 79 -9.43 8.10 -16.53
CA GLY A 79 -9.47 9.01 -15.41
C GLY A 79 -8.10 9.65 -15.20
N TYR A 80 -8.02 10.98 -15.13
CA TYR A 80 -6.75 11.67 -14.98
C TYR A 80 -6.75 12.64 -13.80
N VAL A 81 -5.88 12.36 -12.82
CA VAL A 81 -5.60 13.23 -11.67
C VAL A 81 -4.25 13.91 -11.91
N ILE A 82 -4.27 15.22 -12.07
CA ILE A 82 -3.07 16.03 -12.30
C ILE A 82 -2.52 16.60 -10.98
N GLN A 83 -1.23 16.88 -10.95
CA GLN A 83 -0.49 17.41 -9.79
C GLN A 83 -1.14 18.67 -9.19
N GLN A 84 -1.52 19.62 -10.03
CA GLN A 84 -2.36 20.75 -9.64
C GLN A 84 -3.82 20.40 -9.95
N VAL A 85 -4.59 19.98 -9.00
CA VAL A 85 -5.94 19.35 -9.11
C VAL A 85 -6.82 19.83 -10.28
N GLY A 86 -6.58 21.05 -10.81
CA GLY A 86 -7.23 21.60 -12.01
C GLY A 86 -8.76 21.60 -11.94
N LEU A 87 -9.33 21.90 -10.76
CA LEU A 87 -10.77 22.09 -10.63
C LEU A 87 -11.19 23.36 -11.32
N PHE A 88 -12.37 23.33 -11.95
CA PHE A 88 -12.96 24.50 -12.57
C PHE A 88 -13.45 25.47 -11.47
N PRO A 89 -12.85 26.68 -11.34
CA PRO A 89 -13.13 27.57 -10.21
C PRO A 89 -14.57 28.12 -10.23
N HIS A 90 -15.19 28.15 -11.41
CA HIS A 90 -16.57 28.63 -11.64
C HIS A 90 -17.62 27.54 -11.50
N LYS A 91 -17.24 26.29 -11.18
CA LYS A 91 -18.13 25.16 -10.94
C LYS A 91 -18.13 24.77 -9.48
N THR A 92 -19.27 24.32 -8.99
CA THR A 92 -19.35 23.74 -7.66
C THR A 92 -18.57 22.42 -7.58
N VAL A 93 -18.36 21.90 -6.39
CA VAL A 93 -17.73 20.59 -6.12
C VAL A 93 -18.48 19.47 -6.86
N LEU A 94 -19.81 19.47 -6.74
CA LEU A 94 -20.66 18.48 -7.40
C LEU A 94 -20.55 18.58 -8.93
N ASP A 95 -20.56 19.81 -9.50
CA ASP A 95 -20.45 20.01 -10.94
C ASP A 95 -19.03 19.74 -11.47
N ASN A 96 -17.99 19.97 -10.66
CA ASN A 96 -16.64 19.53 -10.97
C ASN A 96 -16.55 18.02 -11.11
N THR A 97 -17.07 17.28 -10.11
CA THR A 97 -17.12 15.82 -10.10
C THR A 97 -17.94 15.29 -11.29
N ALA A 98 -19.08 15.91 -11.59
CA ALA A 98 -19.97 15.50 -12.70
C ALA A 98 -19.47 15.89 -14.11
N THR A 99 -18.27 16.46 -14.25
CA THR A 99 -17.82 17.03 -15.54
C THR A 99 -17.71 15.98 -16.64
N VAL A 100 -17.04 14.84 -16.40
CA VAL A 100 -16.87 13.79 -17.43
C VAL A 100 -18.21 13.13 -17.78
N PRO A 101 -19.06 12.71 -16.83
CA PRO A 101 -20.43 12.27 -17.13
C PRO A 101 -21.25 13.27 -17.91
N TYR A 102 -21.08 14.58 -17.68
CA TYR A 102 -21.72 15.64 -18.48
C TYR A 102 -21.26 15.60 -19.95
N LEU A 103 -19.96 15.50 -20.18
CA LEU A 103 -19.38 15.42 -21.53
C LEU A 103 -19.78 14.12 -22.27
N LEU A 104 -20.08 13.06 -21.53
CA LEU A 104 -20.64 11.81 -22.05
C LEU A 104 -22.15 11.85 -22.30
N GLY A 105 -22.81 13.00 -22.08
CA GLY A 105 -24.24 13.15 -22.30
C GLY A 105 -25.15 12.47 -21.28
N TRP A 106 -24.64 12.13 -20.09
CA TRP A 106 -25.47 11.50 -19.06
C TRP A 106 -26.61 12.41 -18.61
N PRO A 107 -27.82 11.87 -18.34
CA PRO A 107 -28.93 12.62 -17.79
C PRO A 107 -28.53 13.34 -16.48
N LYS A 108 -29.06 14.57 -16.27
CA LYS A 108 -28.71 15.41 -15.12
C LYS A 108 -28.90 14.68 -13.77
N ALA A 109 -29.99 13.94 -13.61
CA ALA A 109 -30.26 13.18 -12.38
C ALA A 109 -29.17 12.11 -12.12
N ARG A 110 -28.82 11.31 -13.16
CA ARG A 110 -27.82 10.24 -13.06
C ARG A 110 -26.42 10.78 -12.71
N ARG A 111 -25.98 11.85 -13.42
CA ARG A 111 -24.63 12.40 -13.17
C ARG A 111 -24.51 13.06 -11.81
N ARG A 112 -25.58 13.71 -11.29
CA ARG A 112 -25.57 14.29 -9.94
C ARG A 112 -25.58 13.20 -8.85
N ALA A 113 -26.36 12.14 -9.03
CA ALA A 113 -26.37 11.00 -8.12
C ALA A 113 -24.99 10.33 -8.07
N ARG A 114 -24.36 10.08 -9.24
CA ARG A 114 -23.00 9.51 -9.31
C ARG A 114 -21.94 10.41 -8.68
N ALA A 115 -22.03 11.73 -8.92
CA ALA A 115 -21.11 12.68 -8.31
C ALA A 115 -21.27 12.72 -6.78
N ALA A 116 -22.49 12.67 -6.26
CA ALA A 116 -22.73 12.63 -4.82
C ALA A 116 -22.20 11.33 -4.18
N GLU A 117 -22.45 10.18 -4.81
CA GLU A 117 -21.89 8.88 -4.39
C GLU A 117 -20.36 8.92 -4.28
N LEU A 118 -19.69 9.45 -5.31
CA LEU A 118 -18.23 9.51 -5.32
C LEU A 118 -17.63 10.54 -4.35
N LEU A 119 -18.35 11.64 -4.09
CA LEU A 119 -17.94 12.58 -3.05
C LEU A 119 -18.04 11.94 -1.66
N ASP A 120 -19.11 11.19 -1.39
CA ASP A 120 -19.25 10.46 -0.15
C ASP A 120 -18.15 9.40 -0.01
N LEU A 121 -17.87 8.65 -1.08
CA LEU A 121 -16.82 7.64 -1.17
C LEU A 121 -15.42 8.20 -0.83
N VAL A 122 -15.12 9.45 -1.23
CA VAL A 122 -13.86 10.12 -0.88
C VAL A 122 -13.93 10.90 0.45
N GLY A 123 -14.95 10.66 1.28
CA GLY A 123 -15.12 11.28 2.60
C GLY A 123 -15.48 12.78 2.55
N LEU A 124 -16.18 13.20 1.51
CA LEU A 124 -16.73 14.55 1.36
C LEU A 124 -18.27 14.49 1.28
N ASP A 125 -18.94 14.64 2.42
CA ASP A 125 -20.42 14.70 2.48
C ASP A 125 -20.98 15.63 1.40
N PRO A 126 -21.71 15.11 0.40
CA PRO A 126 -22.21 15.89 -0.72
C PRO A 126 -23.25 16.95 -0.30
N THR A 127 -23.93 16.77 0.84
CA THR A 127 -24.90 17.74 1.35
C THR A 127 -24.19 18.98 1.93
N ARG A 128 -23.00 18.79 2.48
CA ARG A 128 -22.17 19.85 3.09
C ARG A 128 -21.23 20.52 2.09
N PHE A 129 -20.66 19.75 1.18
CA PHE A 129 -19.59 20.20 0.29
C PHE A 129 -20.05 20.38 -1.16
N GLY A 130 -21.13 19.75 -1.59
CA GLY A 130 -21.53 19.67 -3.00
C GLY A 130 -21.74 21.02 -3.70
N ASP A 131 -22.31 21.98 -3.01
CA ASP A 131 -22.58 23.33 -3.56
C ASP A 131 -21.45 24.34 -3.30
N ARG A 132 -20.34 23.93 -2.64
CA ARG A 132 -19.17 24.77 -2.45
C ARG A 132 -18.36 24.91 -3.74
N TYR A 133 -17.56 25.98 -3.80
CA TYR A 133 -16.60 26.22 -4.87
C TYR A 133 -15.18 25.79 -4.44
N PRO A 134 -14.25 25.55 -5.39
CA PRO A 134 -12.90 25.09 -5.08
C PRO A 134 -12.08 25.98 -4.13
N ASP A 135 -12.30 27.28 -4.15
CA ASP A 135 -11.66 28.27 -3.26
C ASP A 135 -12.10 28.14 -1.79
N GLN A 136 -13.25 27.54 -1.54
CA GLN A 136 -13.82 27.25 -0.20
C GLN A 136 -13.33 25.92 0.40
N LEU A 137 -12.41 25.24 -0.28
CA LEU A 137 -11.88 23.92 0.10
C LEU A 137 -10.42 24.01 0.52
N SER A 138 -10.01 23.14 1.49
CA SER A 138 -8.60 22.90 1.75
C SER A 138 -7.91 22.20 0.58
N GLY A 139 -6.56 22.19 0.56
CA GLY A 139 -5.78 21.49 -0.47
C GLY A 139 -6.17 20.01 -0.59
N GLY A 140 -6.23 19.29 0.54
CA GLY A 140 -6.62 17.88 0.57
C GLY A 140 -8.08 17.64 0.14
N GLN A 141 -9.00 18.56 0.46
CA GLN A 141 -10.39 18.47 -0.03
C GLN A 141 -10.46 18.65 -1.55
N ARG A 142 -9.72 19.63 -2.11
CA ARG A 142 -9.62 19.78 -3.56
C ARG A 142 -9.08 18.53 -4.24
N GLN A 143 -8.06 17.89 -3.62
CA GLN A 143 -7.47 16.65 -4.12
C GLN A 143 -8.51 15.52 -4.19
N ARG A 144 -9.29 15.32 -3.12
CA ARG A 144 -10.37 14.31 -3.08
C ARG A 144 -11.44 14.57 -4.15
N VAL A 145 -11.81 15.82 -4.40
CA VAL A 145 -12.71 16.17 -5.51
C VAL A 145 -12.08 15.81 -6.86
N GLY A 146 -10.76 16.00 -7.02
CA GLY A 146 -10.02 15.61 -8.23
C GLY A 146 -10.08 14.10 -8.48
N VAL A 147 -9.89 13.29 -7.45
CA VAL A 147 -10.02 11.83 -7.51
C VAL A 147 -11.47 11.42 -7.84
N ALA A 148 -12.46 11.99 -7.14
CA ALA A 148 -13.87 11.72 -7.42
C ALA A 148 -14.25 12.08 -8.87
N ARG A 149 -13.74 13.20 -9.41
CA ARG A 149 -13.94 13.60 -10.80
C ARG A 149 -13.32 12.59 -11.79
N ALA A 150 -12.12 12.10 -11.50
CA ALA A 150 -11.45 11.11 -12.35
C ALA A 150 -12.22 9.78 -12.40
N LEU A 151 -12.85 9.39 -11.30
CA LEU A 151 -13.66 8.16 -11.17
C LEU A 151 -15.09 8.32 -11.72
N ALA A 152 -15.56 9.54 -12.03
CA ALA A 152 -16.98 9.82 -12.24
C ALA A 152 -17.60 9.08 -13.42
N ALA A 153 -16.82 8.83 -14.49
CA ALA A 153 -17.23 8.09 -15.66
C ALA A 153 -16.98 6.57 -15.57
N ASP A 154 -16.53 6.10 -14.40
CA ASP A 154 -16.11 4.72 -14.17
C ASP A 154 -15.04 4.22 -15.16
N PRO A 155 -13.94 4.94 -15.34
CA PRO A 155 -12.92 4.58 -16.30
C PRO A 155 -12.21 3.28 -15.88
N PRO A 156 -11.78 2.43 -16.85
CA PRO A 156 -10.97 1.24 -16.56
C PRO A 156 -9.55 1.58 -16.09
N VAL A 157 -9.02 2.74 -16.50
CA VAL A 157 -7.65 3.20 -16.19
C VAL A 157 -7.68 4.55 -15.49
N LEU A 158 -6.83 4.65 -14.45
CA LEU A 158 -6.53 5.89 -13.75
C LEU A 158 -5.06 6.28 -13.96
N LEU A 159 -4.83 7.52 -14.37
CA LEU A 159 -3.52 8.13 -14.41
C LEU A 159 -3.43 9.17 -13.28
N MET A 160 -2.42 9.07 -12.42
CA MET A 160 -2.28 9.94 -11.25
C MET A 160 -0.87 10.55 -11.21
N ASP A 161 -0.77 11.86 -11.47
CA ASP A 161 0.51 12.58 -11.55
C ASP A 161 0.75 13.35 -10.24
N GLU A 162 1.63 12.82 -9.38
CA GLU A 162 1.97 13.34 -8.05
C GLU A 162 0.75 13.79 -7.22
N PRO A 163 -0.29 12.94 -7.09
CA PRO A 163 -1.57 13.37 -6.54
C PRO A 163 -1.49 13.86 -5.09
N PHE A 164 -0.47 13.50 -4.33
CA PHE A 164 -0.32 13.87 -2.92
C PHE A 164 0.86 14.84 -2.66
N GLY A 165 1.56 15.30 -3.70
CA GLY A 165 2.78 16.13 -3.58
C GLY A 165 2.58 17.48 -2.90
N ALA A 166 1.41 18.09 -3.02
CA ALA A 166 1.10 19.42 -2.45
C ALA A 166 0.34 19.35 -1.10
N VAL A 167 0.34 18.19 -0.43
CA VAL A 167 -0.43 17.95 0.80
C VAL A 167 0.55 17.77 1.97
N ASP A 168 0.19 18.29 3.15
CA ASP A 168 1.00 18.09 4.37
C ASP A 168 1.08 16.59 4.75
N PRO A 169 2.16 16.18 5.46
CA PRO A 169 2.45 14.77 5.72
C PRO A 169 1.31 14.00 6.42
N VAL A 170 0.64 14.60 7.40
CA VAL A 170 -0.42 13.92 8.17
C VAL A 170 -1.65 13.68 7.31
N VAL A 171 -2.06 14.72 6.57
CA VAL A 171 -3.20 14.61 5.64
C VAL A 171 -2.86 13.69 4.46
N ARG A 172 -1.61 13.69 3.99
CA ARG A 172 -1.13 12.81 2.93
C ARG A 172 -1.31 11.34 3.31
N GLU A 173 -0.86 10.95 4.50
CA GLU A 173 -1.01 9.58 4.98
C GLU A 173 -2.47 9.13 5.02
N HIS A 174 -3.35 9.99 5.51
CA HIS A 174 -4.79 9.71 5.53
C HIS A 174 -5.36 9.53 4.11
N LEU A 175 -4.97 10.41 3.15
CA LEU A 175 -5.42 10.30 1.76
C LEU A 175 -4.92 9.04 1.06
N GLN A 176 -3.69 8.62 1.33
CA GLN A 176 -3.14 7.36 0.82
C GLN A 176 -3.92 6.15 1.35
N ASN A 177 -4.27 6.13 2.64
CA ASN A 177 -5.08 5.06 3.23
C ASN A 177 -6.48 5.01 2.59
N GLU A 178 -7.14 6.16 2.42
CA GLU A 178 -8.43 6.24 1.75
C GLU A 178 -8.32 5.76 0.29
N PHE A 179 -7.27 6.15 -0.42
CA PHE A 179 -7.02 5.70 -1.79
C PHE A 179 -6.82 4.18 -1.88
N LEU A 180 -6.04 3.57 -0.97
CA LEU A 180 -5.86 2.12 -0.91
C LEU A 180 -7.19 1.38 -0.65
N ARG A 181 -8.03 1.90 0.24
CA ARG A 181 -9.39 1.34 0.45
C ARG A 181 -10.26 1.42 -0.80
N LEU A 182 -10.19 2.54 -1.52
CA LEU A 182 -10.90 2.70 -2.79
C LEU A 182 -10.38 1.70 -3.83
N GLN A 183 -9.07 1.57 -3.97
CA GLN A 183 -8.43 0.67 -4.92
C GLN A 183 -8.78 -0.80 -4.64
N SER A 184 -8.77 -1.23 -3.36
CA SER A 184 -9.16 -2.60 -2.97
C SER A 184 -10.63 -2.93 -3.26
N THR A 185 -11.50 -1.90 -3.39
CA THR A 185 -12.92 -2.07 -3.72
C THR A 185 -13.16 -2.00 -5.23
N LEU A 186 -12.49 -1.06 -5.91
CA LEU A 186 -12.77 -0.73 -7.32
C LEU A 186 -11.89 -1.52 -8.30
N HIS A 187 -10.76 -2.06 -7.86
CA HIS A 187 -9.81 -2.85 -8.66
C HIS A 187 -9.47 -2.20 -10.02
N LYS A 188 -9.22 -0.87 -10.01
CA LYS A 188 -8.88 -0.13 -11.23
C LYS A 188 -7.40 -0.33 -11.60
N THR A 189 -7.10 -0.33 -12.90
CA THR A 189 -5.72 -0.25 -13.35
C THR A 189 -5.20 1.17 -13.14
N VAL A 190 -4.12 1.32 -12.39
CA VAL A 190 -3.60 2.63 -11.99
C VAL A 190 -2.14 2.78 -12.42
N LEU A 191 -1.84 3.86 -13.12
CA LEU A 191 -0.48 4.33 -13.34
C LEU A 191 -0.25 5.57 -12.49
N PHE A 192 0.61 5.44 -11.48
CA PHE A 192 0.82 6.43 -10.44
C PHE A 192 2.24 7.01 -10.52
N VAL A 193 2.39 8.30 -10.65
CA VAL A 193 3.69 8.98 -10.66
C VAL A 193 3.95 9.61 -9.31
N THR A 194 5.15 9.38 -8.78
CA THR A 194 5.66 10.04 -7.59
C THR A 194 7.19 10.24 -7.67
N HIS A 195 7.72 11.11 -6.85
CA HIS A 195 9.16 11.24 -6.60
C HIS A 195 9.56 10.63 -5.24
N ASP A 196 8.60 10.13 -4.47
CA ASP A 196 8.78 9.59 -3.13
C ASP A 196 8.74 8.06 -3.17
N ILE A 197 9.89 7.43 -2.84
CA ILE A 197 10.02 5.96 -2.82
C ILE A 197 9.15 5.33 -1.72
N GLU A 198 8.92 6.01 -0.59
CA GLU A 198 8.06 5.47 0.47
C GLU A 198 6.60 5.42 0.01
N GLU A 199 6.16 6.43 -0.74
CA GLU A 199 4.84 6.45 -1.36
C GLU A 199 4.70 5.33 -2.41
N ALA A 200 5.73 5.15 -3.27
CA ALA A 200 5.74 4.09 -4.26
C ALA A 200 5.68 2.69 -3.62
N VAL A 201 6.46 2.47 -2.56
CA VAL A 201 6.49 1.22 -1.78
C VAL A 201 5.15 0.94 -1.10
N ARG A 202 4.49 1.98 -0.58
CA ARG A 202 3.22 1.84 0.14
C ARG A 202 2.04 1.53 -0.76
N LEU A 203 2.01 2.13 -1.96
CA LEU A 203 0.84 2.11 -2.83
C LEU A 203 0.94 1.07 -3.94
N GLY A 204 2.14 0.87 -4.51
CA GLY A 204 2.33 0.09 -5.74
C GLY A 204 2.33 -1.41 -5.53
N ASP A 205 1.64 -2.14 -6.40
CA ASP A 205 1.82 -3.58 -6.57
C ASP A 205 3.18 -3.85 -7.22
N ARG A 206 3.59 -2.98 -8.17
CA ARG A 206 4.92 -2.97 -8.78
C ARG A 206 5.45 -1.55 -8.90
N ILE A 207 6.78 -1.41 -8.86
CA ILE A 207 7.49 -0.14 -8.93
C ILE A 207 8.38 -0.12 -10.17
N ALA A 208 8.20 0.87 -11.05
CA ALA A 208 9.13 1.20 -12.11
C ALA A 208 10.04 2.34 -11.65
N VAL A 209 11.29 2.02 -11.37
CA VAL A 209 12.31 3.01 -11.00
C VAL A 209 12.90 3.61 -12.26
N TYR A 210 12.73 4.92 -12.41
CA TYR A 210 13.22 5.68 -13.56
C TYR A 210 14.59 6.31 -13.29
N GLY A 211 15.52 6.14 -14.25
CA GLY A 211 16.79 6.86 -14.34
C GLY A 211 17.02 7.32 -15.79
N ASP A 212 17.36 8.58 -16.02
CA ASP A 212 17.73 9.17 -17.32
C ASP A 212 16.85 8.77 -18.51
N GLY A 213 15.53 8.80 -18.32
CA GLY A 213 14.54 8.49 -19.36
C GLY A 213 14.32 7.00 -19.62
N ARG A 214 14.87 6.11 -18.79
CA ARG A 214 14.72 4.64 -18.85
C ARG A 214 14.16 4.08 -17.57
N ILE A 215 13.63 2.87 -17.63
CA ILE A 215 13.36 2.08 -16.44
C ILE A 215 14.62 1.29 -16.08
N GLU A 216 15.15 1.54 -14.88
CA GLU A 216 16.30 0.85 -14.31
C GLU A 216 15.91 -0.48 -13.66
N GLN A 217 14.71 -0.52 -13.10
CA GLN A 217 14.13 -1.74 -12.51
C GLN A 217 12.60 -1.65 -12.51
N PHE A 218 11.93 -2.79 -12.73
CA PHE A 218 10.48 -2.91 -12.67
C PHE A 218 10.08 -4.20 -11.96
N ASP A 219 9.84 -4.11 -10.66
CA ASP A 219 9.58 -5.25 -9.78
C ASP A 219 8.59 -4.90 -8.67
N PRO A 220 8.08 -5.91 -7.91
CA PRO A 220 7.37 -5.67 -6.65
C PRO A 220 8.22 -4.88 -5.64
N PRO A 221 7.60 -4.10 -4.72
CA PRO A 221 8.31 -3.28 -3.74
C PRO A 221 9.35 -4.04 -2.93
N ALA A 222 9.06 -5.27 -2.51
CA ALA A 222 9.98 -6.10 -1.75
C ALA A 222 11.28 -6.36 -2.54
N LYS A 223 11.18 -6.69 -3.83
CA LYS A 223 12.34 -6.99 -4.70
C LYS A 223 13.14 -5.71 -5.01
N VAL A 224 12.47 -4.57 -5.26
CA VAL A 224 13.16 -3.28 -5.45
C VAL A 224 13.98 -2.89 -4.21
N LEU A 225 13.45 -3.12 -3.00
CA LEU A 225 14.15 -2.81 -1.75
C LEU A 225 15.20 -3.85 -1.38
N GLY A 226 14.95 -5.12 -1.65
CA GLY A 226 15.79 -6.25 -1.24
C GLY A 226 16.94 -6.54 -2.18
N ALA A 227 16.68 -6.48 -3.48
CA ALA A 227 17.60 -6.82 -4.57
C ALA A 227 17.60 -5.72 -5.64
N PRO A 228 18.16 -4.52 -5.37
CA PRO A 228 18.30 -3.47 -6.37
C PRO A 228 19.10 -3.96 -7.58
N ALA A 229 18.55 -3.81 -8.80
CA ALA A 229 19.15 -4.30 -10.02
C ALA A 229 20.44 -3.54 -10.41
N THR A 230 20.56 -2.28 -10.00
CA THR A 230 21.71 -1.43 -10.32
C THR A 230 22.17 -0.62 -9.10
N PRO A 231 23.45 -0.15 -9.07
CA PRO A 231 23.91 0.78 -8.04
C PRO A 231 23.03 2.05 -7.96
N TYR A 232 22.53 2.52 -9.10
CA TYR A 232 21.61 3.65 -9.15
C TYR A 232 20.33 3.40 -8.36
N VAL A 233 19.70 2.24 -8.54
CA VAL A 233 18.50 1.85 -7.78
C VAL A 233 18.82 1.73 -6.29
N ALA A 234 19.97 1.12 -5.94
CA ALA A 234 20.41 1.00 -4.56
C ALA A 234 20.57 2.36 -3.87
N ASP A 235 21.18 3.33 -4.56
CA ASP A 235 21.35 4.70 -4.05
C ASP A 235 20.00 5.42 -3.95
N PHE A 236 19.12 5.24 -4.95
CA PHE A 236 17.81 5.88 -4.98
C PHE A 236 16.89 5.40 -3.84
N VAL A 237 16.86 4.10 -3.56
CA VAL A 237 16.04 3.55 -2.45
C VAL A 237 16.62 3.89 -1.07
N GLY A 238 17.90 4.21 -1.00
CA GLY A 238 18.59 4.72 0.18
C GLY A 238 19.15 3.64 1.11
N ALA A 239 20.01 4.07 2.04
CA ALA A 239 20.67 3.19 3.00
C ALA A 239 19.71 2.56 4.02
N ASP A 240 18.54 3.19 4.24
CA ASP A 240 17.48 2.75 5.15
C ASP A 240 16.49 1.75 4.50
N ARG A 241 16.83 1.22 3.32
CA ARG A 241 15.99 0.24 2.59
C ARG A 241 15.54 -0.95 3.45
N GLY A 242 16.39 -1.40 4.39
CA GLY A 242 16.02 -2.46 5.33
C GLY A 242 14.85 -2.10 6.23
N LEU A 243 14.77 -0.84 6.70
CA LEU A 243 13.63 -0.33 7.48
C LEU A 243 12.38 -0.17 6.61
N LYS A 244 12.53 0.33 5.39
CA LYS A 244 11.43 0.44 4.43
C LYS A 244 10.85 -0.94 4.09
N ARG A 245 11.71 -1.96 4.02
CA ARG A 245 11.31 -3.35 3.77
C ARG A 245 10.36 -3.90 4.84
N LEU A 246 10.49 -3.48 6.10
CA LEU A 246 9.53 -3.84 7.15
C LEU A 246 8.08 -3.48 6.79
N SER A 247 7.87 -2.48 5.95
CA SER A 247 6.54 -2.03 5.53
C SER A 247 5.87 -2.94 4.51
N VAL A 248 6.65 -3.76 3.80
CA VAL A 248 6.16 -4.66 2.73
C VAL A 248 6.37 -6.14 3.04
N THR A 249 7.00 -6.47 4.17
CA THR A 249 7.18 -7.85 4.61
C THR A 249 6.04 -8.21 5.55
N PRO A 250 5.14 -9.14 5.17
CA PRO A 250 4.04 -9.56 6.03
C PRO A 250 4.53 -10.51 7.13
N ILE A 251 3.80 -10.54 8.24
CA ILE A 251 3.94 -11.54 9.28
C ILE A 251 3.36 -12.86 8.77
N GLU A 252 4.18 -13.91 8.71
CA GLU A 252 3.76 -15.24 8.33
C GLU A 252 3.68 -16.18 9.54
N LYS A 253 2.90 -17.27 9.44
CA LYS A 253 2.79 -18.26 10.52
C LYS A 253 4.14 -18.84 10.96
N GLY A 254 5.09 -19.00 10.02
CA GLY A 254 6.44 -19.49 10.30
C GLY A 254 7.31 -18.53 11.12
N ASP A 255 6.92 -17.25 11.23
CA ASP A 255 7.62 -16.24 12.02
C ASP A 255 7.23 -16.25 13.49
N LEU A 256 6.17 -16.99 13.84
CA LEU A 256 5.58 -16.94 15.17
C LEU A 256 6.17 -18.00 16.11
N GLU A 257 6.38 -17.60 17.33
CA GLU A 257 6.64 -18.49 18.44
C GLU A 257 5.33 -18.95 19.06
N GLN A 258 5.34 -20.19 19.61
CA GLN A 258 4.20 -20.79 20.32
C GLN A 258 4.49 -20.79 21.82
N PRO A 259 4.10 -19.74 22.55
CA PRO A 259 4.27 -19.72 24.01
C PRO A 259 3.28 -20.67 24.69
N PRO A 260 3.49 -21.00 25.98
CA PRO A 260 2.47 -21.64 26.78
C PRO A 260 1.16 -20.89 26.72
N VAL A 261 0.05 -21.62 26.54
CA VAL A 261 -1.30 -21.05 26.55
C VAL A 261 -2.02 -21.58 27.81
N VAL A 262 -2.68 -20.68 28.52
CA VAL A 262 -3.50 -20.98 29.70
C VAL A 262 -4.84 -20.26 29.57
N HIS A 263 -5.86 -20.74 30.30
CA HIS A 263 -7.18 -20.14 30.28
C HIS A 263 -7.46 -19.36 31.56
N LEU A 264 -8.39 -18.42 31.50
CA LEU A 264 -8.73 -17.55 32.62
C LEU A 264 -9.09 -18.30 33.90
N ASP A 265 -9.81 -19.43 33.77
CA ASP A 265 -10.30 -20.19 34.91
C ASP A 265 -9.37 -21.34 35.33
N ASP A 266 -8.20 -21.45 34.67
CA ASP A 266 -7.18 -22.41 35.09
C ASP A 266 -6.67 -22.09 36.49
N PRO A 267 -6.41 -23.13 37.34
CA PRO A 267 -5.72 -22.94 38.61
C PRO A 267 -4.33 -22.33 38.39
N LEU A 268 -3.99 -21.25 39.12
CA LEU A 268 -2.72 -20.54 38.98
C LEU A 268 -1.50 -21.48 39.09
N GLU A 269 -1.53 -22.46 39.96
CA GLU A 269 -0.45 -23.46 40.13
C GLU A 269 -0.29 -24.38 38.88
N ALA A 270 -1.38 -24.73 38.21
CA ALA A 270 -1.32 -25.46 36.95
C ALA A 270 -0.67 -24.64 35.83
N ALA A 271 -1.04 -23.37 35.73
CA ALA A 271 -0.43 -22.40 34.79
C ALA A 271 1.08 -22.25 35.07
N ARG A 272 1.48 -22.12 36.33
CA ARG A 272 2.89 -22.08 36.75
C ARG A 272 3.65 -23.33 36.39
N ALA A 273 3.06 -24.51 36.65
CA ALA A 273 3.66 -25.78 36.31
C ALA A 273 3.89 -25.91 34.79
N ARG A 274 2.92 -25.49 33.98
CA ARG A 274 3.03 -25.48 32.53
C ARG A 274 4.16 -24.54 32.06
N MET A 275 4.20 -23.28 32.52
CA MET A 275 5.27 -22.34 32.19
C MET A 275 6.66 -22.89 32.57
N ARG A 276 6.80 -23.51 33.78
CA ARG A 276 8.07 -24.13 34.20
C ARG A 276 8.45 -25.30 33.31
N GLY A 277 7.49 -26.16 32.93
CA GLY A 277 7.71 -27.31 32.06
C GLY A 277 8.20 -26.94 30.67
N GLU A 278 7.74 -25.77 30.15
CA GLU A 278 8.11 -25.24 28.85
C GLU A 278 9.28 -24.22 28.93
N GLY A 279 9.83 -23.99 30.12
CA GLY A 279 10.95 -23.04 30.34
C GLY A 279 10.58 -21.58 30.04
N SER A 280 9.29 -21.25 30.06
CA SER A 280 8.81 -19.88 29.75
C SER A 280 8.59 -19.06 31.02
N ARG A 281 8.92 -17.76 30.96
CA ARG A 281 8.66 -16.78 32.03
C ARG A 281 7.29 -16.12 31.94
N TRP A 282 6.49 -16.43 30.90
CA TRP A 282 5.17 -15.87 30.67
C TRP A 282 4.32 -16.86 29.85
N ALA A 283 3.01 -16.71 29.92
CA ALA A 283 2.04 -17.48 29.15
C ALA A 283 1.00 -16.53 28.53
N VAL A 284 0.47 -16.91 27.37
CA VAL A 284 -0.71 -16.24 26.80
C VAL A 284 -1.95 -16.73 27.51
N VAL A 285 -2.86 -15.82 27.80
CA VAL A 285 -4.13 -16.11 28.46
C VAL A 285 -5.26 -15.97 27.44
N LEU A 286 -6.00 -17.07 27.25
CA LEU A 286 -7.23 -17.09 26.45
C LEU A 286 -8.45 -17.14 27.38
N ASP A 287 -9.59 -16.74 26.87
CA ASP A 287 -10.86 -16.90 27.53
C ASP A 287 -11.52 -18.26 27.19
N ASP A 288 -12.76 -18.46 27.63
CA ASP A 288 -13.50 -19.71 27.39
C ASP A 288 -13.92 -19.92 25.93
N ALA A 289 -13.81 -18.89 25.09
CA ALA A 289 -14.08 -18.92 23.65
C ALA A 289 -12.80 -19.08 22.80
N ASP A 290 -11.63 -19.30 23.45
CA ASP A 290 -10.31 -19.28 22.84
C ASP A 290 -9.91 -17.93 22.24
N GLU A 291 -10.55 -16.83 22.69
CA GLU A 291 -10.18 -15.48 22.31
C GLU A 291 -9.04 -14.94 23.19
N LEU A 292 -8.20 -14.07 22.60
CA LEU A 292 -7.07 -13.46 23.29
C LEU A 292 -7.53 -12.53 24.42
N HIS A 293 -7.30 -12.91 25.67
CA HIS A 293 -7.57 -12.05 26.81
C HIS A 293 -6.34 -11.22 27.22
N GLY A 294 -5.18 -11.87 27.32
CA GLY A 294 -4.01 -11.21 27.86
C GLY A 294 -2.80 -12.11 28.03
N TRP A 295 -2.02 -11.87 29.06
CA TRP A 295 -0.82 -12.63 29.40
C TRP A 295 -0.62 -12.74 30.90
N LEU A 296 0.10 -13.78 31.32
CA LEU A 296 0.47 -14.08 32.70
C LEU A 296 1.99 -14.10 32.83
N SER A 297 2.55 -13.33 33.76
CA SER A 297 3.98 -13.38 34.10
C SER A 297 4.25 -14.37 35.21
N ALA A 298 5.38 -15.11 35.12
CA ALA A 298 5.82 -15.97 36.20
C ALA A 298 6.09 -15.20 37.51
N ASP A 299 6.55 -13.96 37.41
CA ASP A 299 6.83 -13.08 38.56
C ASP A 299 5.54 -12.57 39.23
N ALA A 300 4.52 -12.16 38.42
CA ALA A 300 3.21 -11.76 38.94
C ALA A 300 2.46 -12.94 39.63
N ALA A 301 2.75 -14.13 39.17
CA ALA A 301 2.28 -15.34 39.83
C ALA A 301 3.03 -15.69 41.13
N GLY A 302 4.14 -15.02 41.42
CA GLY A 302 4.99 -15.21 42.60
C GLY A 302 4.67 -14.28 43.79
N ASP A 303 4.12 -13.10 43.54
CA ASP A 303 3.71 -12.15 44.56
C ASP A 303 2.37 -12.58 45.17
N GLY A 304 2.41 -13.68 45.91
CA GLY A 304 1.25 -14.20 46.63
C GLY A 304 0.67 -13.18 47.58
N LEU A 305 -0.35 -12.46 47.17
CA LEU A 305 -1.37 -11.99 48.09
C LEU A 305 -2.00 -13.26 48.64
N ALA A 306 -1.86 -13.46 49.95
CA ALA A 306 -2.37 -14.61 50.67
C ALA A 306 -3.82 -14.84 50.27
N ASP A 307 -4.05 -15.94 49.54
CA ASP A 307 -5.38 -16.45 49.29
C ASP A 307 -6.05 -16.67 50.65
N GLY A 308 -7.25 -16.14 50.80
CA GLY A 308 -8.09 -16.55 51.90
C GLY A 308 -8.31 -18.07 51.81
N PRO A 309 -8.47 -18.76 52.94
CA PRO A 309 -8.50 -20.21 52.97
C PRO A 309 -9.59 -20.89 52.15
N ASP A 310 -10.49 -20.14 51.49
CA ASP A 310 -11.71 -20.66 50.90
C ASP A 310 -11.75 -20.61 49.31
N ARG A 311 -10.77 -20.04 48.61
CA ARG A 311 -10.76 -20.02 47.16
C ARG A 311 -9.35 -20.10 46.56
N PRO A 312 -9.03 -21.15 45.77
CA PRO A 312 -7.75 -21.24 45.09
C PRO A 312 -7.67 -20.11 44.03
N ALA A 313 -6.50 -19.47 43.94
CA ALA A 313 -6.22 -18.43 42.94
C ALA A 313 -6.32 -19.00 41.51
N THR A 314 -6.95 -18.26 40.64
CA THR A 314 -7.05 -18.56 39.21
C THR A 314 -6.18 -17.64 38.38
N VAL A 315 -5.94 -18.00 37.13
CA VAL A 315 -5.23 -17.15 36.15
C VAL A 315 -5.90 -15.79 36.01
N ARG A 316 -7.25 -15.72 36.08
CA ARG A 316 -8.06 -14.49 36.00
C ARG A 316 -7.64 -13.43 37.01
N ASP A 317 -7.24 -13.83 38.21
CA ASP A 317 -6.89 -12.91 39.28
C ASP A 317 -5.53 -12.23 39.05
N HIS A 318 -4.69 -12.78 38.16
CA HIS A 318 -3.32 -12.34 37.90
C HIS A 318 -3.04 -12.00 36.43
N ALA A 319 -3.97 -12.28 35.51
CA ALA A 319 -3.84 -11.99 34.09
C ALA A 319 -3.78 -10.48 33.84
N ARG A 320 -2.85 -10.07 32.99
CA ARG A 320 -2.76 -8.71 32.49
C ARG A 320 -3.37 -8.65 31.09
N ARG A 321 -4.14 -7.60 30.80
CA ARG A 321 -4.77 -7.43 29.49
C ARG A 321 -3.73 -7.22 28.41
N MET A 322 -3.95 -7.81 27.23
CA MET A 322 -3.08 -7.64 26.08
C MET A 322 -3.49 -6.38 25.31
N GLU A 323 -2.54 -5.47 25.08
CA GLU A 323 -2.74 -4.24 24.30
C GLU A 323 -2.03 -4.29 22.95
N ALA A 324 -0.99 -5.13 22.82
CA ALA A 324 -0.17 -5.27 21.62
C ALA A 324 -0.56 -6.54 20.84
N TRP A 325 -1.50 -6.42 19.90
CA TRP A 325 -1.88 -7.50 19.01
C TRP A 325 -2.07 -7.01 17.57
N LEU A 326 -1.93 -7.91 16.59
CA LEU A 326 -2.06 -7.62 15.16
C LEU A 326 -2.68 -8.80 14.41
N PRO A 327 -3.41 -8.55 13.30
CA PRO A 327 -3.81 -9.59 12.38
C PRO A 327 -2.61 -10.26 11.70
N LEU A 328 -2.74 -11.57 11.41
CA LEU A 328 -1.79 -12.28 10.55
C LEU A 328 -1.74 -11.61 9.16
N GLY A 329 -0.55 -11.54 8.56
CA GLY A 329 -0.35 -10.80 7.31
C GLY A 329 -0.09 -9.30 7.48
N SER A 330 -0.21 -8.75 8.70
CA SER A 330 0.18 -7.37 8.97
C SER A 330 1.67 -7.15 8.67
N PRO A 331 2.09 -5.96 8.17
CA PRO A 331 3.49 -5.67 7.93
C PRO A 331 4.33 -5.71 9.22
N LEU A 332 5.57 -6.22 9.12
CA LEU A 332 6.52 -6.24 10.25
C LEU A 332 6.74 -4.85 10.87
N LYS A 333 6.61 -3.77 10.10
CA LYS A 333 6.68 -2.39 10.59
C LYS A 333 5.63 -2.11 11.66
N GLN A 334 4.40 -2.61 11.48
CA GLN A 334 3.34 -2.43 12.48
C GLN A 334 3.67 -3.18 13.77
N ALA A 335 4.21 -4.40 13.67
CA ALA A 335 4.64 -5.15 14.84
C ALA A 335 5.77 -4.43 15.60
N PHE A 336 6.78 -3.94 14.89
CA PHE A 336 7.86 -3.17 15.48
C PHE A 336 7.35 -1.90 16.18
N SER A 337 6.45 -1.17 15.54
CA SER A 337 5.83 0.03 16.11
C SER A 337 4.98 -0.30 17.35
N SER A 338 4.20 -1.38 17.32
CA SER A 338 3.39 -1.84 18.45
C SER A 338 4.26 -2.23 19.65
N MET A 339 5.37 -2.94 19.42
CA MET A 339 6.34 -3.30 20.48
C MET A 339 6.91 -2.06 21.15
N LEU A 340 7.27 -1.02 20.37
CA LEU A 340 7.80 0.23 20.92
C LEU A 340 6.75 1.05 21.66
N GLN A 341 5.54 1.13 21.12
CA GLN A 341 4.45 1.95 21.69
C GLN A 341 3.99 1.42 23.03
N HIS A 342 3.92 0.10 23.18
CA HIS A 342 3.44 -0.56 24.39
C HIS A 342 4.57 -1.04 25.32
N ASP A 343 5.85 -0.73 24.99
CA ASP A 343 7.04 -1.25 25.69
C ASP A 343 6.95 -2.79 25.89
N ALA A 344 6.44 -3.46 24.83
CA ALA A 344 6.15 -4.89 24.84
C ALA A 344 7.31 -5.68 24.25
N GLY A 345 7.73 -6.73 24.95
CA GLY A 345 8.75 -7.66 24.44
C GLY A 345 8.28 -8.55 23.28
N TRP A 346 7.00 -8.50 22.93
CA TRP A 346 6.38 -9.30 21.87
C TRP A 346 4.99 -8.76 21.51
N VAL A 347 4.45 -9.19 20.38
CA VAL A 347 3.11 -8.84 19.88
C VAL A 347 2.34 -10.14 19.62
N ALA A 348 1.10 -10.21 20.09
CA ALA A 348 0.21 -11.31 19.77
C ALA A 348 -0.29 -11.21 18.33
N VAL A 349 -0.44 -12.34 17.64
CA VAL A 349 -0.94 -12.40 16.26
C VAL A 349 -2.22 -13.23 16.22
N LEU A 350 -3.25 -12.67 15.59
CA LEU A 350 -4.58 -13.28 15.45
C LEU A 350 -4.85 -13.64 13.99
N ASP A 351 -5.68 -14.64 13.75
CA ASP A 351 -6.19 -14.94 12.39
C ASP A 351 -7.43 -14.09 12.04
N ASP A 352 -7.96 -14.29 10.82
CA ASP A 352 -9.16 -13.59 10.32
C ASP A 352 -10.44 -13.86 11.13
N ALA A 353 -10.41 -14.84 12.03
CA ALA A 353 -11.50 -15.18 12.94
C ALA A 353 -11.22 -14.75 14.39
N ASP A 354 -10.30 -13.78 14.58
CA ASP A 354 -9.83 -13.24 15.87
C ASP A 354 -9.25 -14.29 16.83
N ARG A 355 -8.83 -15.46 16.35
CA ARG A 355 -8.23 -16.51 17.16
C ARG A 355 -6.72 -16.34 17.26
N PHE A 356 -6.18 -16.64 18.42
CA PHE A 356 -4.74 -16.59 18.67
C PHE A 356 -3.96 -17.60 17.80
N VAL A 357 -2.94 -17.11 17.07
CA VAL A 357 -2.08 -17.92 16.19
C VAL A 357 -0.69 -18.12 16.78
N GLY A 358 -0.18 -17.13 17.50
CA GLY A 358 1.16 -17.15 18.07
C GLY A 358 1.63 -15.76 18.44
N VAL A 359 2.90 -15.62 18.78
CA VAL A 359 3.50 -14.33 19.11
C VAL A 359 4.71 -14.04 18.22
N LEU A 360 4.88 -12.79 17.87
CA LEU A 360 6.08 -12.28 17.19
C LEU A 360 6.98 -11.61 18.23
N THR A 361 8.19 -12.13 18.38
CA THR A 361 9.25 -11.56 19.22
C THR A 361 10.22 -10.70 18.38
N PRO A 362 11.03 -9.79 18.98
CA PRO A 362 12.05 -9.03 18.25
C PRO A 362 13.04 -9.93 17.50
N SER A 363 13.40 -11.10 18.05
CA SER A 363 14.28 -12.07 17.42
C SER A 363 13.65 -12.65 16.15
N ARG A 364 12.38 -13.04 16.24
CA ARG A 364 11.60 -13.57 15.11
C ARG A 364 11.33 -12.52 14.04
N LEU A 365 11.07 -11.28 14.45
CA LEU A 365 10.95 -10.15 13.52
C LEU A 365 12.25 -9.98 12.70
N HIS A 366 13.40 -10.05 13.36
CA HIS A 366 14.70 -9.98 12.67
C HIS A 366 14.93 -11.16 11.72
N GLU A 367 14.58 -12.37 12.14
CA GLU A 367 14.65 -13.58 11.31
C GLU A 367 13.73 -13.48 10.08
N ALA A 368 12.47 -13.02 10.27
CA ALA A 368 11.52 -12.80 9.20
C ALA A 368 12.03 -11.81 8.16
N LEU A 369 12.64 -10.70 8.61
CA LEU A 369 13.26 -9.74 7.72
C LEU A 369 14.43 -10.34 6.93
N ARG A 370 15.33 -11.09 7.58
CA ARG A 370 16.43 -11.80 6.91
C ARG A 370 15.94 -12.81 5.88
N ARG A 371 14.96 -13.65 6.24
CA ARG A 371 14.35 -14.62 5.33
C ARG A 371 13.80 -13.94 4.07
N SER A 372 13.13 -12.80 4.24
CA SER A 372 12.61 -12.00 3.14
C SER A 372 13.73 -11.50 2.19
N ILE A 373 14.89 -11.10 2.72
CA ILE A 373 16.07 -10.70 1.93
C ILE A 373 16.65 -11.90 1.17
N ASP A 374 16.88 -13.02 1.87
CA ASP A 374 17.46 -14.23 1.28
C ASP A 374 16.58 -14.87 0.20
N ALA A 375 15.26 -14.69 0.27
CA ALA A 375 14.33 -15.17 -0.75
C ALA A 375 14.53 -14.42 -2.08
N ASP A 376 14.62 -13.08 -2.03
CA ASP A 376 14.78 -12.26 -3.23
C ASP A 376 16.16 -12.47 -3.89
N GLU A 377 17.24 -12.64 -3.08
CA GLU A 377 18.56 -12.96 -3.63
C GLU A 377 18.58 -14.30 -4.37
N ARG A 378 17.79 -15.28 -3.93
CA ARG A 378 17.66 -16.57 -4.60
C ARG A 378 16.89 -16.46 -5.91
N ASP A 379 15.84 -15.66 -5.96
CA ASP A 379 15.05 -15.43 -7.17
C ASP A 379 15.88 -14.69 -8.23
N VAL A 380 16.68 -13.68 -7.84
CA VAL A 380 17.59 -12.99 -8.78
C VAL A 380 18.61 -13.95 -9.41
N ARG A 381 19.23 -14.81 -8.61
CA ARG A 381 20.19 -15.81 -9.14
C ARG A 381 19.54 -16.84 -10.07
N ARG A 382 18.26 -17.15 -9.84
CA ARG A 382 17.52 -18.07 -10.68
C ARG A 382 17.16 -17.44 -12.03
N ASP A 383 16.73 -16.17 -12.03
CA ASP A 383 16.45 -15.39 -13.24
C ASP A 383 17.74 -15.20 -14.08
N GLU A 384 18.90 -14.96 -13.47
CA GLU A 384 20.21 -14.86 -14.13
C GLU A 384 20.61 -16.18 -14.83
N VAL A 385 20.43 -17.32 -14.16
CA VAL A 385 20.74 -18.65 -14.72
C VAL A 385 19.82 -19.02 -15.87
N GLU A 386 18.52 -18.67 -15.80
CA GLU A 386 17.58 -18.90 -16.90
C GLU A 386 17.93 -18.04 -18.12
N LEU A 387 18.33 -16.78 -17.94
CA LEU A 387 18.76 -15.89 -19.02
C LEU A 387 20.04 -16.38 -19.71
N GLU A 388 21.04 -16.86 -18.96
CA GLU A 388 22.25 -17.45 -19.52
C GLU A 388 21.95 -18.73 -20.31
N THR A 389 21.00 -19.55 -19.83
CA THR A 389 20.62 -20.80 -20.51
C THR A 389 19.87 -20.55 -21.82
N VAL A 390 19.12 -19.44 -21.92
CA VAL A 390 18.40 -19.04 -23.15
C VAL A 390 19.36 -18.34 -24.15
N ALA A 391 20.43 -17.70 -23.67
CA ALA A 391 21.42 -17.05 -24.54
C ALA A 391 22.39 -18.04 -25.19
N ASP A 392 22.56 -19.25 -24.62
CA ASP A 392 23.42 -20.32 -25.12
C ASP A 392 22.68 -21.37 -25.98
N ALA A 393 21.35 -21.22 -26.18
CA ALA A 393 20.50 -22.08 -27.01
C ALA A 393 20.07 -21.39 -28.30
#